data_803fc3c33b645e3245ed0bdfa9a2f6a7
#
_entry.id   803fc3c33b645e3245ed0bdfa9a2f6a7
#
_cell.length_a   1.000
_cell.length_b   1.000
_cell.length_c   1.000
_cell.angle_alpha   90.00
_cell.angle_beta   90.00
_cell.angle_gamma   90.00
#
_symmetry.space_group_name_H-M   'P 1'
#
loop_
_entity.id
_entity.type
_entity.pdbx_description
1 polymer ?
#
loop_
_entity_poly.entity_id
_entity_poly.type
_entity_poly.pdbx_seq_one_letter_code
_entity_poly.pdbx_strand_id
1 'polypeptide(L)'
;MSHLRAVPDGPTGPRESTVPPRSGSASSVRVEAPGKVNLFLSVGAPGPDGYHPLTTVFQAVRLIETVTARRQSAQDHGTVTLTLEEPDADVPADDSNLAVRAATLLAQTTGVSEGVDLLLRKRVPVAGGMAGGSADAAAALVACNALWGTGLSLPELSALAARLGADVPFPLTGATAVGSGRGDLVTPIMTRGAYHWVFALAEEGLSTPAVFHRFDELTGGGHPAVRDVPEAVTAALRAGDAQALAGSLHNDLQAAAIDLRPELAEVIAMAEETGALRAIVSGSGPTIAALVEDPGSAQRVSRALKASGLVAEVLRADAPVAGARVVG
;
A
#
# COMPACT_ATOMS: atom_id res chain seq x y z
N MET A 1 34.65 71.21 27.10
CA MET A 1 35.08 70.33 28.18
C MET A 1 33.94 69.34 28.40
N SER A 2 34.03 68.18 27.87
CA SER A 2 32.99 67.16 28.00
C SER A 2 33.64 65.83 28.33
N HIS A 3 33.37 65.33 29.51
CA HIS A 3 33.94 64.07 30.04
C HIS A 3 33.21 62.85 29.46
N LEU A 4 33.92 62.06 28.67
CA LEU A 4 33.51 60.71 28.29
C LEU A 4 33.80 59.75 29.45
N ARG A 5 32.77 59.14 30.03
CA ARG A 5 32.87 58.03 30.97
C ARG A 5 33.05 56.73 30.19
N ALA A 6 34.08 55.96 30.49
CA ALA A 6 34.32 54.61 30.02
C ALA A 6 33.30 53.65 30.64
N VAL A 7 32.75 52.72 29.84
CA VAL A 7 31.96 51.60 30.23
C VAL A 7 32.88 50.39 30.45
N PRO A 8 32.77 49.66 31.56
CA PRO A 8 33.62 48.48 31.77
C PRO A 8 33.12 47.28 30.94
N ASP A 9 34.10 46.62 30.29
CA ASP A 9 33.89 45.33 29.62
C ASP A 9 33.50 44.24 30.60
N GLY A 10 32.33 43.60 30.37
CA GLY A 10 31.88 42.41 31.07
C GLY A 10 32.50 41.14 30.45
N PRO A 11 32.63 40.06 31.23
CA PRO A 11 33.38 38.88 30.78
C PRO A 11 32.61 38.11 29.71
N THR A 12 33.24 37.93 28.55
CA THR A 12 32.85 37.00 27.48
C THR A 12 33.24 35.57 27.87
N GLY A 13 32.31 34.86 28.57
CA GLY A 13 32.40 33.40 28.69
C GLY A 13 31.59 32.73 27.59
N PRO A 14 32.03 31.56 27.07
CA PRO A 14 31.28 30.83 26.08
C PRO A 14 29.93 30.40 26.69
N ARG A 15 28.81 30.81 26.07
CA ARG A 15 27.49 30.30 26.40
C ARG A 15 27.46 28.85 25.95
N GLU A 16 27.53 27.90 26.87
CA GLU A 16 27.12 26.55 26.67
C GLU A 16 25.64 26.56 26.25
N SER A 17 25.37 26.20 25.00
CA SER A 17 24.05 25.95 24.52
C SER A 17 23.57 24.61 25.14
N THR A 18 22.88 24.70 26.25
CA THR A 18 22.13 23.57 26.81
C THR A 18 20.93 23.33 25.91
N VAL A 19 21.13 22.50 24.88
CA VAL A 19 20.02 21.85 24.18
C VAL A 19 19.37 20.92 25.23
N PRO A 20 18.08 21.10 25.55
CA PRO A 20 17.43 20.20 26.50
C PRO A 20 17.50 18.77 25.94
N PRO A 21 17.70 17.74 26.78
CA PRO A 21 17.68 16.36 26.34
C PRO A 21 16.32 16.10 25.69
N ARG A 22 16.35 15.54 24.45
CA ARG A 22 15.13 15.10 23.76
C ARG A 22 14.39 14.15 24.68
N SER A 23 13.17 14.51 25.06
CA SER A 23 12.27 13.72 25.87
C SER A 23 12.20 12.29 25.34
N GLY A 24 12.31 11.32 26.23
CA GLY A 24 12.35 9.88 26.11
C GLY A 24 12.05 9.30 24.73
N SER A 25 13.07 8.69 24.12
CA SER A 25 12.88 7.93 22.89
C SER A 25 11.88 6.80 23.18
N ALA A 26 10.80 6.74 22.41
CA ALA A 26 9.83 5.66 22.52
C ALA A 26 10.52 4.29 22.45
N SER A 27 10.16 3.36 23.32
CA SER A 27 10.69 1.99 23.28
C SER A 27 10.07 1.17 22.14
N SER A 28 8.91 1.60 21.65
CA SER A 28 8.20 0.99 20.53
C SER A 28 7.34 2.01 19.79
N VAL A 29 7.14 1.76 18.49
CA VAL A 29 6.24 2.54 17.63
C VAL A 29 5.36 1.57 16.86
N ARG A 30 4.06 1.79 16.89
CA ARG A 30 3.06 1.01 16.14
C ARG A 30 2.53 1.83 14.97
N VAL A 31 2.48 1.20 13.80
CA VAL A 31 2.02 1.83 12.56
C VAL A 31 0.99 0.94 11.88
N GLU A 32 -0.06 1.56 11.38
CA GLU A 32 -1.06 0.95 10.51
C GLU A 32 -0.85 1.41 9.07
N ALA A 33 -0.94 0.47 8.10
CA ALA A 33 -0.91 0.77 6.67
C ALA A 33 -2.00 -0.01 5.92
N PRO A 34 -2.68 0.61 4.94
CA PRO A 34 -3.81 0.00 4.25
C PRO A 34 -3.37 -0.88 3.07
N GLY A 35 -4.18 -1.89 2.76
CA GLY A 35 -4.22 -2.51 1.44
C GLY A 35 -4.82 -1.59 0.38
N LYS A 36 -4.88 -2.06 -0.87
CA LYS A 36 -5.41 -1.27 -1.99
C LYS A 36 -6.35 -2.07 -2.89
N VAL A 37 -7.12 -1.34 -3.67
CA VAL A 37 -7.78 -1.80 -4.89
C VAL A 37 -7.39 -0.89 -6.05
N ASN A 38 -7.32 -1.44 -7.28
CA ASN A 38 -7.17 -0.64 -8.49
C ASN A 38 -8.56 -0.33 -9.05
N LEU A 39 -8.91 0.95 -9.15
CA LEU A 39 -10.15 1.42 -9.77
C LEU A 39 -10.00 1.48 -11.30
N PHE A 40 -8.80 1.76 -11.75
CA PHE A 40 -8.41 1.81 -13.14
C PHE A 40 -6.98 1.29 -13.26
N LEU A 41 -6.72 0.45 -14.24
CA LEU A 41 -5.39 -0.03 -14.56
C LEU A 41 -5.25 -0.16 -16.08
N SER A 42 -4.38 0.65 -16.66
CA SER A 42 -3.97 0.56 -18.06
C SER A 42 -2.50 0.19 -18.15
N VAL A 43 -2.18 -0.77 -19.00
CA VAL A 43 -0.85 -1.37 -19.11
C VAL A 43 -0.36 -1.22 -20.55
N GLY A 44 0.86 -0.67 -20.71
CA GLY A 44 1.51 -0.51 -22.02
C GLY A 44 2.43 -1.68 -22.38
N ALA A 45 3.10 -1.56 -23.52
CA ALA A 45 4.13 -2.51 -23.95
C ALA A 45 5.30 -2.56 -22.96
N PRO A 46 5.97 -3.72 -22.80
CA PRO A 46 7.14 -3.81 -21.95
C PRO A 46 8.28 -2.93 -22.49
N GLY A 47 8.94 -2.21 -21.59
CA GLY A 47 10.14 -1.44 -21.89
C GLY A 47 11.37 -2.31 -22.06
N PRO A 48 12.53 -1.70 -22.41
CA PRO A 48 13.80 -2.44 -22.56
C PRO A 48 14.27 -3.13 -21.27
N ASP A 49 13.78 -2.68 -20.12
CA ASP A 49 14.03 -3.23 -18.79
C ASP A 49 13.12 -4.40 -18.43
N GLY A 50 12.18 -4.77 -19.32
CA GLY A 50 11.20 -5.83 -19.13
C GLY A 50 9.99 -5.43 -18.29
N TYR A 51 9.90 -4.17 -17.84
CA TYR A 51 8.75 -3.66 -17.08
C TYR A 51 7.76 -2.95 -18.01
N HIS A 52 6.47 -3.12 -17.70
CA HIS A 52 5.40 -2.40 -18.36
C HIS A 52 5.20 -1.02 -17.74
N PRO A 53 5.20 0.05 -18.54
CA PRO A 53 4.65 1.31 -18.07
C PRO A 53 3.15 1.16 -17.84
N LEU A 54 2.64 1.80 -16.80
CA LEU A 54 1.22 1.73 -16.48
C LEU A 54 0.69 3.07 -15.95
N THR A 55 -0.62 3.23 -16.07
CA THR A 55 -1.39 4.24 -15.35
C THR A 55 -2.46 3.53 -14.53
N THR A 56 -2.53 3.84 -13.26
CA THR A 56 -3.52 3.24 -12.36
C THR A 56 -4.15 4.28 -11.45
N VAL A 57 -5.37 4.00 -11.01
CA VAL A 57 -5.99 4.71 -9.88
C VAL A 57 -6.10 3.72 -8.73
N PHE A 58 -5.31 3.95 -7.70
CA PHE A 58 -5.38 3.20 -6.45
C PHE A 58 -6.39 3.82 -5.50
N GLN A 59 -7.09 2.97 -4.73
CA GLN A 59 -7.86 3.39 -3.56
C GLN A 59 -7.46 2.53 -2.36
N ALA A 60 -7.12 3.18 -1.24
CA ALA A 60 -6.78 2.53 0.01
C ALA A 60 -8.03 1.99 0.69
N VAL A 61 -8.01 0.73 1.09
CA VAL A 61 -9.15 0.03 1.69
C VAL A 61 -8.88 -0.28 3.16
N ARG A 62 -9.95 -0.40 3.97
CA ARG A 62 -9.87 -0.70 5.41
C ARG A 62 -9.58 -2.19 5.68
N LEU A 63 -8.60 -2.73 5.00
CA LEU A 63 -7.86 -3.93 5.37
C LEU A 63 -6.47 -3.47 5.76
N ILE A 64 -6.14 -3.57 7.04
CA ILE A 64 -5.03 -2.80 7.63
C ILE A 64 -3.95 -3.74 8.14
N GLU A 65 -2.76 -3.62 7.61
CA GLU A 65 -1.55 -4.20 8.17
C GLU A 65 -1.08 -3.40 9.36
N THR A 66 -0.51 -4.07 10.34
CA THR A 66 0.06 -3.40 11.50
C THR A 66 1.49 -3.87 11.73
N VAL A 67 2.43 -2.93 11.79
CA VAL A 67 3.81 -3.17 12.18
C VAL A 67 4.10 -2.46 13.48
N THR A 68 4.62 -3.20 14.46
CA THR A 68 5.16 -2.62 15.69
C THR A 68 6.68 -2.78 15.67
N ALA A 69 7.39 -1.66 15.56
CA ALA A 69 8.84 -1.62 15.69
C ALA A 69 9.24 -1.40 17.14
N ARG A 70 10.13 -2.23 17.68
CA ARG A 70 10.63 -2.16 19.05
C ARG A 70 12.15 -2.03 19.05
N ARG A 71 12.68 -1.19 19.96
CA ARG A 71 14.13 -1.12 20.16
C ARG A 71 14.64 -2.45 20.71
N GLN A 72 15.70 -2.93 20.11
CA GLN A 72 16.40 -4.12 20.63
C GLN A 72 17.17 -3.81 21.91
N SER A 73 17.42 -4.86 22.72
CA SER A 73 18.31 -4.76 23.85
C SER A 73 19.74 -4.46 23.42
N ALA A 74 20.55 -3.93 24.34
CA ALA A 74 21.98 -3.60 24.06
C ALA A 74 22.84 -4.81 23.62
N GLN A 75 22.32 -6.02 23.73
CA GLN A 75 23.01 -7.26 23.36
C GLN A 75 22.75 -7.69 21.91
N ASP A 76 21.68 -7.20 21.28
CA ASP A 76 21.22 -7.62 19.94
C ASP A 76 21.45 -6.52 18.87
N HIS A 77 22.47 -5.68 19.05
CA HIS A 77 22.72 -4.51 18.21
C HIS A 77 22.86 -4.84 16.71
N GLY A 78 22.16 -4.05 15.88
CA GLY A 78 22.40 -3.95 14.45
C GLY A 78 21.63 -4.94 13.58
N THR A 79 20.77 -5.81 14.14
CA THR A 79 19.94 -6.76 13.39
C THR A 79 18.52 -6.26 13.21
N VAL A 80 17.88 -6.66 12.11
CA VAL A 80 16.44 -6.51 11.91
C VAL A 80 15.81 -7.90 12.05
N THR A 81 14.92 -8.07 13.02
CA THR A 81 14.18 -9.31 13.19
C THR A 81 12.71 -9.12 12.89
N LEU A 82 12.01 -10.17 12.46
CA LEU A 82 10.59 -10.15 12.21
C LEU A 82 9.91 -11.32 12.90
N THR A 83 8.81 -11.01 13.57
CA THR A 83 7.89 -12.01 14.14
C THR A 83 6.49 -11.73 13.62
N LEU A 84 5.75 -12.77 13.25
CA LEU A 84 4.34 -12.67 12.92
C LEU A 84 3.51 -12.82 14.18
N GLU A 85 2.48 -11.98 14.37
CA GLU A 85 1.55 -12.10 15.51
C GLU A 85 0.76 -13.41 15.42
N GLU A 86 0.35 -13.79 14.21
CA GLU A 86 -0.27 -15.07 13.88
C GLU A 86 0.63 -15.77 12.84
N PRO A 87 1.10 -17.00 13.08
CA PRO A 87 1.92 -17.72 12.10
C PRO A 87 1.20 -17.90 10.76
N ASP A 88 1.88 -17.58 9.67
CA ASP A 88 1.40 -17.75 8.32
C ASP A 88 2.55 -18.30 7.46
N ALA A 89 2.35 -19.49 6.88
CA ALA A 89 3.37 -20.19 6.10
C ALA A 89 3.74 -19.46 4.79
N ASP A 90 2.82 -18.64 4.27
CA ASP A 90 3.02 -17.89 3.02
C ASP A 90 3.73 -16.55 3.24
N VAL A 91 3.98 -16.17 4.50
CA VAL A 91 4.69 -14.94 4.86
C VAL A 91 6.08 -15.26 5.40
N PRO A 92 7.15 -15.01 4.62
CA PRO A 92 8.51 -15.25 5.10
C PRO A 92 8.83 -14.30 6.27
N ALA A 93 9.54 -14.81 7.28
CA ALA A 93 10.01 -14.03 8.42
C ALA A 93 11.54 -13.72 8.35
N ASP A 94 12.12 -13.87 7.19
CA ASP A 94 13.54 -13.66 6.89
C ASP A 94 13.80 -12.38 6.07
N ASP A 95 15.01 -12.20 5.57
CA ASP A 95 15.47 -11.05 4.79
C ASP A 95 14.74 -10.88 3.43
N SER A 96 13.95 -11.85 2.99
CA SER A 96 13.13 -11.73 1.80
C SER A 96 11.84 -10.93 2.07
N ASN A 97 11.44 -10.81 3.34
CA ASN A 97 10.25 -10.04 3.73
C ASN A 97 10.44 -8.55 3.47
N LEU A 98 9.44 -7.92 2.83
CA LEU A 98 9.53 -6.50 2.47
C LEU A 98 9.59 -5.56 3.68
N ALA A 99 9.03 -5.92 4.85
CA ALA A 99 9.17 -5.12 6.07
C ALA A 99 10.61 -5.15 6.61
N VAL A 100 11.27 -6.32 6.58
CA VAL A 100 12.68 -6.46 6.95
C VAL A 100 13.56 -5.66 6.00
N ARG A 101 13.34 -5.80 4.70
CA ARG A 101 14.07 -5.04 3.67
C ARG A 101 13.87 -3.54 3.81
N ALA A 102 12.67 -3.10 4.18
CA ALA A 102 12.35 -1.69 4.40
C ALA A 102 13.13 -1.10 5.59
N ALA A 103 13.12 -1.78 6.72
CA ALA A 103 13.89 -1.36 7.90
C ALA A 103 15.40 -1.34 7.61
N THR A 104 15.92 -2.39 6.97
CA THR A 104 17.32 -2.49 6.57
C THR A 104 17.74 -1.36 5.62
N LEU A 105 16.91 -1.09 4.60
CA LEU A 105 17.16 -0.02 3.63
C LEU A 105 17.17 1.36 4.30
N LEU A 106 16.24 1.61 5.23
CA LEU A 106 16.19 2.87 5.98
C LEU A 106 17.45 3.04 6.84
N ALA A 107 17.84 2.00 7.60
CA ALA A 107 19.04 2.03 8.44
C ALA A 107 20.29 2.32 7.61
N GLN A 108 20.49 1.62 6.49
CA GLN A 108 21.61 1.83 5.57
C GLN A 108 21.63 3.25 5.00
N THR A 109 20.46 3.80 4.64
CA THR A 109 20.38 5.14 4.02
C THR A 109 20.66 6.25 5.02
N THR A 110 20.26 6.06 6.29
CA THR A 110 20.36 7.08 7.34
C THR A 110 21.59 6.90 8.24
N GLY A 111 22.34 5.80 8.08
CA GLY A 111 23.51 5.49 8.91
C GLY A 111 23.16 5.04 10.33
N VAL A 112 21.90 4.60 10.56
CA VAL A 112 21.49 4.05 11.85
C VAL A 112 22.13 2.69 12.05
N SER A 113 22.78 2.49 13.20
CA SER A 113 23.39 1.22 13.61
C SER A 113 22.55 0.42 14.63
N GLU A 114 21.47 1.01 15.10
CA GLU A 114 20.55 0.33 16.03
C GLU A 114 19.72 -0.72 15.29
N GLY A 115 19.58 -1.92 15.88
CA GLY A 115 18.66 -2.95 15.41
C GLY A 115 17.20 -2.65 15.77
N VAL A 116 16.31 -3.45 15.22
CA VAL A 116 14.87 -3.36 15.47
C VAL A 116 14.21 -4.73 15.44
N ASP A 117 13.31 -4.96 16.39
CA ASP A 117 12.38 -6.10 16.35
C ASP A 117 11.05 -5.64 15.79
N LEU A 118 10.65 -6.24 14.66
CA LEU A 118 9.38 -6.00 14.01
C LEU A 118 8.37 -7.07 14.42
N LEU A 119 7.21 -6.66 14.90
CA LEU A 119 6.05 -7.52 15.07
C LEU A 119 5.02 -7.15 14.00
N LEU A 120 4.68 -8.10 13.13
CA LEU A 120 3.77 -7.92 12.01
C LEU A 120 2.45 -8.64 12.27
N ARG A 121 1.34 -7.91 12.12
CA ARG A 121 -0.02 -8.44 12.10
C ARG A 121 -0.60 -8.30 10.71
N LYS A 122 -0.88 -9.44 10.07
CA LYS A 122 -1.43 -9.55 8.71
C LYS A 122 -2.96 -9.49 8.73
N ARG A 123 -3.51 -8.67 7.82
CA ARG A 123 -4.96 -8.56 7.56
C ARG A 123 -5.27 -8.39 6.06
N VAL A 124 -4.28 -8.03 5.26
CA VAL A 124 -4.41 -7.98 3.79
C VAL A 124 -4.00 -9.34 3.23
N PRO A 125 -4.81 -9.96 2.40
CA PRO A 125 -4.52 -11.28 1.82
C PRO A 125 -3.17 -11.33 1.09
N VAL A 126 -2.44 -12.43 1.29
CA VAL A 126 -1.16 -12.67 0.60
C VAL A 126 -1.43 -13.04 -0.85
N ALA A 127 -0.59 -12.56 -1.77
CA ALA A 127 -0.67 -12.83 -3.22
C ALA A 127 -2.04 -12.55 -3.87
N GLY A 128 -2.87 -11.71 -3.24
CA GLY A 128 -4.24 -11.39 -3.69
C GLY A 128 -4.36 -10.15 -4.59
N GLY A 129 -3.28 -9.55 -5.10
CA GLY A 129 -3.37 -8.30 -5.87
C GLY A 129 -3.73 -7.05 -5.06
N MET A 130 -3.69 -7.13 -3.70
CA MET A 130 -4.10 -6.08 -2.77
C MET A 130 -2.91 -5.38 -2.08
N ALA A 131 -1.67 -5.67 -2.48
CA ALA A 131 -0.43 -5.06 -2.01
C ALA A 131 -0.15 -5.20 -0.49
N GLY A 132 -0.49 -6.36 0.13
CA GLY A 132 -0.24 -6.60 1.56
C GLY A 132 1.22 -6.44 1.96
N GLY A 133 2.15 -7.09 1.26
CA GLY A 133 3.59 -6.94 1.52
C GLY A 133 4.10 -5.51 1.31
N SER A 134 3.49 -4.75 0.39
CA SER A 134 3.82 -3.33 0.20
C SER A 134 3.33 -2.47 1.37
N ALA A 135 2.16 -2.81 1.94
CA ALA A 135 1.65 -2.17 3.16
C ALA A 135 2.54 -2.47 4.38
N ASP A 136 3.05 -3.73 4.48
CA ASP A 136 4.01 -4.11 5.52
C ASP A 136 5.28 -3.26 5.44
N ALA A 137 5.85 -3.13 4.24
CA ALA A 137 7.04 -2.32 3.99
C ALA A 137 6.82 -0.83 4.30
N ALA A 138 5.69 -0.27 3.87
CA ALA A 138 5.33 1.12 4.14
C ALA A 138 5.18 1.36 5.66
N ALA A 139 4.50 0.43 6.36
CA ALA A 139 4.37 0.51 7.81
C ALA A 139 5.74 0.41 8.52
N ALA A 140 6.62 -0.48 8.07
CA ALA A 140 7.97 -0.64 8.62
C ALA A 140 8.82 0.63 8.41
N LEU A 141 8.77 1.25 7.20
CA LEU A 141 9.46 2.52 6.93
C LEU A 141 9.02 3.62 7.91
N VAL A 142 7.70 3.80 8.09
CA VAL A 142 7.17 4.83 8.99
C VAL A 142 7.49 4.51 10.45
N ALA A 143 7.35 3.25 10.87
CA ALA A 143 7.62 2.83 12.24
C ALA A 143 9.10 3.02 12.61
N CYS A 144 10.02 2.58 11.76
CA CYS A 144 11.46 2.72 11.98
C CYS A 144 11.93 4.18 11.88
N ASN A 145 11.38 4.98 10.93
CA ASN A 145 11.64 6.40 10.84
C ASN A 145 11.30 7.13 12.17
N ALA A 146 10.14 6.81 12.75
CA ALA A 146 9.71 7.37 14.02
C ALA A 146 10.52 6.83 15.21
N LEU A 147 10.78 5.50 15.25
CA LEU A 147 11.50 4.83 16.34
C LEU A 147 12.94 5.33 16.45
N TRP A 148 13.65 5.37 15.33
CA TRP A 148 15.05 5.82 15.27
C TRP A 148 15.20 7.34 15.24
N GLY A 149 14.10 8.08 14.99
CA GLY A 149 14.11 9.54 14.93
C GLY A 149 14.91 10.06 13.72
N THR A 150 14.89 9.34 12.60
CA THR A 150 15.66 9.70 11.39
C THR A 150 15.12 10.96 10.72
N GLY A 151 13.85 11.33 10.96
CA GLY A 151 13.27 12.59 10.52
C GLY A 151 13.00 12.68 9.02
N LEU A 152 12.99 11.56 8.28
CA LEU A 152 12.69 11.57 6.86
C LEU A 152 11.25 12.01 6.62
N SER A 153 11.09 12.90 5.64
CA SER A 153 9.79 13.37 5.15
C SER A 153 9.07 12.30 4.32
N LEU A 154 7.77 12.49 4.08
CA LEU A 154 6.99 11.58 3.23
C LEU A 154 7.57 11.41 1.81
N PRO A 155 8.03 12.46 1.10
CA PRO A 155 8.70 12.30 -0.18
C PRO A 155 9.99 11.44 -0.11
N GLU A 156 10.80 11.61 0.95
CA GLU A 156 12.02 10.82 1.14
C GLU A 156 11.70 9.35 1.44
N LEU A 157 10.69 9.08 2.28
CA LEU A 157 10.19 7.72 2.52
C LEU A 157 9.61 7.10 1.24
N SER A 158 8.89 7.88 0.40
CA SER A 158 8.35 7.41 -0.88
C SER A 158 9.47 7.04 -1.87
N ALA A 159 10.58 7.79 -1.88
CA ALA A 159 11.74 7.46 -2.69
C ALA A 159 12.40 6.13 -2.25
N LEU A 160 12.46 5.84 -0.95
CA LEU A 160 12.91 4.55 -0.44
C LEU A 160 11.92 3.44 -0.77
N ALA A 161 10.63 3.70 -0.63
CA ALA A 161 9.54 2.78 -0.93
C ALA A 161 9.58 2.30 -2.38
N ALA A 162 9.81 3.19 -3.35
CA ALA A 162 9.92 2.87 -4.78
C ALA A 162 11.10 1.90 -5.09
N ARG A 163 12.14 1.89 -4.26
CA ARG A 163 13.27 0.94 -4.39
C ARG A 163 12.92 -0.47 -3.90
N LEU A 164 11.91 -0.60 -3.04
CA LEU A 164 11.44 -1.88 -2.50
C LEU A 164 10.44 -2.56 -3.43
N GLY A 165 9.58 -1.78 -4.08
CA GLY A 165 8.58 -2.28 -5.01
C GLY A 165 7.66 -1.17 -5.52
N ALA A 166 7.06 -1.37 -6.69
CA ALA A 166 6.23 -0.38 -7.36
C ALA A 166 4.98 0.02 -6.55
N ASP A 167 4.37 -0.93 -5.83
CA ASP A 167 3.17 -0.66 -5.02
C ASP A 167 3.48 -0.08 -3.62
N VAL A 168 4.76 -0.08 -3.16
CA VAL A 168 5.11 0.34 -1.78
C VAL A 168 4.89 1.83 -1.52
N PRO A 169 5.07 2.77 -2.47
CA PRO A 169 4.77 4.19 -2.25
C PRO A 169 3.29 4.48 -1.98
N PHE A 170 2.36 3.67 -2.51
CA PHE A 170 0.94 3.95 -2.37
C PHE A 170 0.43 3.81 -0.94
N PRO A 171 0.69 2.72 -0.16
CA PRO A 171 0.29 2.64 1.24
C PRO A 171 0.83 3.78 2.13
N LEU A 172 1.95 4.42 1.79
CA LEU A 172 2.43 5.63 2.48
C LEU A 172 1.47 6.80 2.25
N THR A 173 0.99 6.97 1.03
CA THR A 173 0.10 8.05 0.60
C THR A 173 -1.33 7.79 1.07
N GLY A 174 -1.86 6.60 0.80
CA GLY A 174 -3.25 6.22 1.10
C GLY A 174 -4.29 7.00 0.32
N ALA A 175 -5.50 7.08 0.86
CA ALA A 175 -6.67 7.71 0.25
C ALA A 175 -6.92 7.19 -1.18
N THR A 176 -7.03 8.09 -2.17
CA THR A 176 -7.11 7.72 -3.58
C THR A 176 -6.02 8.48 -4.33
N ALA A 177 -5.27 7.77 -5.17
CA ALA A 177 -4.15 8.37 -5.89
C ALA A 177 -3.98 7.76 -7.29
N VAL A 178 -3.42 8.55 -8.20
CA VAL A 178 -2.95 8.08 -9.50
C VAL A 178 -1.52 7.57 -9.34
N GLY A 179 -1.26 6.37 -9.83
CA GLY A 179 0.08 5.83 -10.01
C GLY A 179 0.47 5.85 -11.48
N SER A 180 1.68 6.28 -11.79
CA SER A 180 2.27 6.28 -13.13
C SER A 180 3.68 5.67 -13.12
N GLY A 181 4.34 5.61 -14.28
CA GLY A 181 5.61 4.90 -14.40
C GLY A 181 5.38 3.39 -14.30
N ARG A 182 5.93 2.74 -13.29
CA ARG A 182 5.63 1.35 -12.93
C ARG A 182 4.51 1.22 -11.88
N GLY A 183 3.84 2.35 -11.55
CA GLY A 183 2.88 2.50 -10.45
C GLY A 183 3.48 3.19 -9.22
N ASP A 184 4.77 3.46 -9.25
CA ASP A 184 5.58 3.97 -8.15
C ASP A 184 5.57 5.50 -8.00
N LEU A 185 5.18 6.23 -9.06
CA LEU A 185 5.00 7.68 -9.03
C LEU A 185 3.56 7.99 -8.62
N VAL A 186 3.33 8.16 -7.33
CA VAL A 186 2.00 8.28 -6.73
C VAL A 186 1.61 9.75 -6.51
N THR A 187 0.48 10.16 -7.08
CA THR A 187 -0.08 11.51 -6.96
C THR A 187 -1.49 11.44 -6.37
N PRO A 188 -1.73 12.01 -5.18
CA PRO A 188 -3.07 12.04 -4.58
C PRO A 188 -4.08 12.76 -5.47
N ILE A 189 -5.32 12.25 -5.51
CA ILE A 189 -6.43 12.88 -6.19
C ILE A 189 -7.62 13.06 -5.26
N MET A 190 -8.46 14.05 -5.58
CA MET A 190 -9.64 14.36 -4.77
C MET A 190 -10.67 13.24 -4.89
N THR A 191 -11.10 12.75 -3.74
CA THR A 191 -12.18 11.76 -3.60
C THR A 191 -13.14 12.20 -2.52
N ARG A 192 -14.44 12.06 -2.78
CA ARG A 192 -15.51 12.29 -1.81
C ARG A 192 -16.29 11.00 -1.59
N GLY A 193 -17.09 10.99 -0.52
CA GLY A 193 -17.96 9.87 -0.17
C GLY A 193 -17.21 8.70 0.45
N ALA A 194 -17.96 7.63 0.66
CA ALA A 194 -17.47 6.33 1.10
C ALA A 194 -17.83 5.29 0.04
N TYR A 195 -16.93 4.34 -0.18
CA TYR A 195 -17.10 3.25 -1.12
C TYR A 195 -17.05 1.93 -0.34
N HIS A 196 -17.95 1.03 -0.67
CA HIS A 196 -18.07 -0.28 0.00
C HIS A 196 -17.61 -1.37 -0.95
N TRP A 197 -16.70 -2.20 -0.49
CA TRP A 197 -16.08 -3.25 -1.28
C TRP A 197 -16.33 -4.63 -0.66
N VAL A 198 -16.54 -5.61 -1.52
CA VAL A 198 -16.49 -7.03 -1.18
C VAL A 198 -15.34 -7.65 -1.96
N PHE A 199 -14.41 -8.27 -1.26
CA PHE A 199 -13.26 -8.97 -1.85
C PHE A 199 -13.49 -10.46 -1.76
N ALA A 200 -13.48 -11.14 -2.90
CA ALA A 200 -13.58 -12.59 -3.00
C ALA A 200 -12.17 -13.15 -3.29
N LEU A 201 -11.64 -13.92 -2.36
CA LEU A 201 -10.30 -14.49 -2.40
C LEU A 201 -10.36 -15.90 -2.98
N ALA A 202 -9.48 -16.20 -3.93
CA ALA A 202 -9.30 -17.55 -4.44
C ALA A 202 -8.48 -18.41 -3.46
N GLU A 203 -8.58 -19.73 -3.56
CA GLU A 203 -7.80 -20.66 -2.73
C GLU A 203 -6.30 -20.58 -3.01
N GLU A 204 -5.91 -20.39 -4.26
CA GLU A 204 -4.51 -20.31 -4.67
C GLU A 204 -4.20 -18.92 -5.24
N GLY A 205 -3.00 -18.43 -4.94
CA GLY A 205 -2.49 -17.19 -5.50
C GLY A 205 -2.28 -17.24 -7.02
N LEU A 206 -2.14 -16.09 -7.65
CA LEU A 206 -1.78 -15.97 -9.05
C LEU A 206 -0.48 -15.16 -9.19
N SER A 207 0.47 -15.73 -9.93
CA SER A 207 1.78 -15.09 -10.13
C SER A 207 1.64 -13.82 -10.97
N THR A 208 1.97 -12.66 -10.43
CA THR A 208 1.97 -11.39 -11.17
C THR A 208 2.78 -11.45 -12.46
N PRO A 209 4.03 -11.97 -12.50
CA PRO A 209 4.76 -12.17 -13.74
C PRO A 209 4.03 -13.05 -14.76
N ALA A 210 3.36 -14.11 -14.32
CA ALA A 210 2.60 -14.98 -15.22
C ALA A 210 1.42 -14.25 -15.88
N VAL A 211 0.72 -13.38 -15.12
CA VAL A 211 -0.39 -12.57 -15.66
C VAL A 211 0.11 -11.57 -16.70
N PHE A 212 1.21 -10.86 -16.43
CA PHE A 212 1.81 -9.95 -17.41
C PHE A 212 2.28 -10.69 -18.67
N HIS A 213 2.94 -11.84 -18.51
CA HIS A 213 3.32 -12.68 -19.65
C HIS A 213 2.09 -13.11 -20.48
N ARG A 214 1.01 -13.53 -19.80
CA ARG A 214 -0.23 -13.89 -20.50
C ARG A 214 -0.89 -12.71 -21.18
N PHE A 215 -0.83 -11.53 -20.59
CA PHE A 215 -1.28 -10.29 -21.21
C PHE A 215 -0.49 -10.00 -22.50
N ASP A 216 0.84 -10.19 -22.50
CA ASP A 216 1.69 -10.03 -23.66
C ASP A 216 1.33 -11.01 -24.79
N GLU A 217 1.07 -12.27 -24.45
CA GLU A 217 0.64 -13.28 -25.41
C GLU A 217 -0.72 -12.93 -26.04
N LEU A 218 -1.71 -12.52 -25.22
CA LEU A 218 -3.04 -12.17 -25.69
C LEU A 218 -3.05 -10.92 -26.57
N THR A 219 -2.15 -9.97 -26.32
CA THR A 219 -2.01 -8.78 -27.16
C THR A 219 -1.20 -9.03 -28.44
N GLY A 220 -0.47 -10.15 -28.52
CA GLY A 220 0.27 -10.56 -29.72
C GLY A 220 1.32 -9.54 -30.17
N GLY A 221 1.89 -8.74 -29.26
CA GLY A 221 2.81 -7.64 -29.54
C GLY A 221 2.14 -6.34 -29.98
N GLY A 222 0.82 -6.33 -30.15
CA GLY A 222 0.00 -5.14 -30.42
C GLY A 222 -0.49 -4.46 -29.14
N HIS A 223 0.41 -4.20 -28.19
CA HIS A 223 0.02 -3.58 -26.91
C HIS A 223 -0.64 -2.21 -27.15
N PRO A 224 -1.74 -1.92 -26.44
CA PRO A 224 -2.30 -0.58 -26.45
C PRO A 224 -1.31 0.43 -25.86
N ALA A 225 -1.38 1.67 -26.30
CA ALA A 225 -0.70 2.74 -25.58
C ALA A 225 -1.30 2.86 -24.17
N VAL A 226 -0.43 3.16 -23.18
CA VAL A 226 -0.90 3.46 -21.83
C VAL A 226 -1.90 4.62 -21.89
N ARG A 227 -3.10 4.39 -21.37
CA ARG A 227 -4.15 5.40 -21.36
C ARG A 227 -4.02 6.27 -20.13
N ASP A 228 -4.27 7.56 -20.29
CA ASP A 228 -4.47 8.44 -19.16
C ASP A 228 -5.73 8.02 -18.36
N VAL A 229 -5.80 8.45 -17.10
CA VAL A 229 -6.99 8.23 -16.29
C VAL A 229 -8.20 8.89 -16.94
N PRO A 230 -9.26 8.14 -17.30
CA PRO A 230 -10.46 8.72 -17.89
C PRO A 230 -11.10 9.78 -16.99
N GLU A 231 -11.58 10.89 -17.59
CA GLU A 231 -12.26 11.94 -16.83
C GLU A 231 -13.48 11.39 -16.06
N ALA A 232 -14.17 10.39 -16.59
CA ALA A 232 -15.29 9.73 -15.93
C ALA A 232 -14.91 9.18 -14.57
N VAL A 233 -13.71 8.56 -14.41
CA VAL A 233 -13.21 8.06 -13.11
C VAL A 233 -13.01 9.20 -12.13
N THR A 234 -12.31 10.26 -12.55
CA THR A 234 -12.01 11.39 -11.65
C THR A 234 -13.26 12.21 -11.33
N ALA A 235 -14.21 12.32 -12.25
CA ALA A 235 -15.50 12.98 -12.02
C ALA A 235 -16.35 12.20 -11.01
N ALA A 236 -16.49 10.87 -11.17
CA ALA A 236 -17.20 10.00 -10.24
C ALA A 236 -16.61 10.09 -8.82
N LEU A 237 -15.28 10.05 -8.69
CA LEU A 237 -14.57 10.17 -7.41
C LEU A 237 -14.80 11.55 -6.76
N ARG A 238 -14.75 12.64 -7.53
CA ARG A 238 -15.03 13.99 -7.01
C ARG A 238 -16.49 14.18 -6.58
N ALA A 239 -17.42 13.51 -7.28
CA ALA A 239 -18.84 13.53 -6.93
C ALA A 239 -19.17 12.64 -5.74
N GLY A 240 -18.37 11.60 -5.46
CA GLY A 240 -18.68 10.54 -4.50
C GLY A 240 -19.76 9.58 -5.01
N ASP A 241 -19.82 9.42 -6.33
CA ASP A 241 -20.84 8.63 -7.02
C ASP A 241 -20.33 7.22 -7.31
N ALA A 242 -20.71 6.25 -6.50
CA ALA A 242 -20.30 4.85 -6.63
C ALA A 242 -20.86 4.20 -7.90
N GLN A 243 -22.08 4.58 -8.34
CA GLN A 243 -22.70 4.04 -9.55
C GLN A 243 -21.97 4.51 -10.81
N ALA A 244 -21.63 5.79 -10.87
CA ALA A 244 -20.81 6.34 -11.97
C ALA A 244 -19.41 5.73 -11.97
N LEU A 245 -18.79 5.54 -10.78
CA LEU A 245 -17.50 4.88 -10.65
C LEU A 245 -17.55 3.44 -11.15
N ALA A 246 -18.59 2.67 -10.80
CA ALA A 246 -18.78 1.30 -11.26
C ALA A 246 -18.73 1.16 -12.78
N GLY A 247 -19.37 2.10 -13.51
CA GLY A 247 -19.32 2.16 -14.98
C GLY A 247 -17.95 2.50 -15.56
N SER A 248 -17.01 2.95 -14.73
CA SER A 248 -15.68 3.40 -15.14
C SER A 248 -14.54 2.50 -14.62
N LEU A 249 -14.86 1.47 -13.82
CA LEU A 249 -13.87 0.50 -13.34
C LEU A 249 -13.27 -0.27 -14.51
N HIS A 250 -11.94 -0.39 -14.53
CA HIS A 250 -11.24 -1.04 -15.63
C HIS A 250 -9.91 -1.64 -15.19
N ASN A 251 -9.57 -2.80 -15.75
CA ASN A 251 -8.29 -3.47 -15.54
C ASN A 251 -7.85 -4.20 -16.81
N ASP A 252 -6.80 -3.73 -17.48
CA ASP A 252 -6.25 -4.34 -18.69
C ASP A 252 -5.75 -5.77 -18.45
N LEU A 253 -5.34 -6.12 -17.22
CA LEU A 253 -4.87 -7.47 -16.88
C LEU A 253 -6.01 -8.47 -16.64
N GLN A 254 -7.28 -8.02 -16.55
CA GLN A 254 -8.40 -8.89 -16.20
C GLN A 254 -8.58 -10.07 -17.17
N ALA A 255 -8.47 -9.82 -18.48
CA ALA A 255 -8.60 -10.88 -19.47
C ALA A 255 -7.52 -11.96 -19.31
N ALA A 256 -6.28 -11.55 -19.04
CA ALA A 256 -5.16 -12.46 -18.80
C ALA A 256 -5.34 -13.27 -17.51
N ALA A 257 -5.79 -12.61 -16.43
CA ALA A 257 -6.08 -13.31 -15.18
C ALA A 257 -7.20 -14.34 -15.33
N ILE A 258 -8.29 -14.00 -16.04
CA ILE A 258 -9.40 -14.92 -16.30
C ILE A 258 -8.97 -16.07 -17.23
N ASP A 259 -8.12 -15.81 -18.22
CA ASP A 259 -7.63 -16.88 -19.10
C ASP A 259 -6.77 -17.90 -18.34
N LEU A 260 -5.98 -17.44 -17.38
CA LEU A 260 -5.20 -18.32 -16.48
C LEU A 260 -6.08 -19.01 -15.43
N ARG A 261 -7.18 -18.36 -14.99
CA ARG A 261 -8.08 -18.82 -13.93
C ARG A 261 -9.53 -18.54 -14.34
N PRO A 262 -10.14 -19.39 -15.18
CA PRO A 262 -11.49 -19.16 -15.74
C PRO A 262 -12.60 -19.00 -14.70
N GLU A 263 -12.45 -19.62 -13.51
CA GLU A 263 -13.40 -19.49 -12.41
C GLU A 263 -13.57 -18.05 -11.89
N LEU A 264 -12.59 -17.16 -12.15
CA LEU A 264 -12.71 -15.74 -11.79
C LEU A 264 -13.87 -15.07 -12.52
N ALA A 265 -14.21 -15.50 -13.74
CA ALA A 265 -15.36 -14.99 -14.49
C ALA A 265 -16.69 -15.36 -13.81
N GLU A 266 -16.78 -16.56 -13.24
CA GLU A 266 -17.97 -17.01 -12.51
C GLU A 266 -18.17 -16.21 -11.22
N VAL A 267 -17.07 -15.92 -10.50
CA VAL A 267 -17.09 -15.08 -9.28
C VAL A 267 -17.52 -13.65 -9.60
N ILE A 268 -17.04 -13.06 -10.71
CA ILE A 268 -17.45 -11.73 -11.17
C ILE A 268 -18.96 -11.73 -11.47
N ALA A 269 -19.44 -12.67 -12.28
CA ALA A 269 -20.86 -12.77 -12.66
C ALA A 269 -21.75 -12.90 -11.44
N MET A 270 -21.42 -13.81 -10.52
CA MET A 270 -22.16 -14.01 -9.28
C MET A 270 -22.20 -12.75 -8.39
N ALA A 271 -21.08 -12.04 -8.26
CA ALA A 271 -21.06 -10.80 -7.49
C ALA A 271 -22.02 -9.75 -8.08
N GLU A 272 -22.03 -9.58 -9.41
CA GLU A 272 -22.90 -8.63 -10.10
C GLU A 272 -24.37 -9.06 -10.04
N GLU A 273 -24.69 -10.33 -10.27
CA GLU A 273 -26.05 -10.88 -10.18
C GLU A 273 -26.65 -10.75 -8.78
N THR A 274 -25.83 -10.78 -7.74
CA THR A 274 -26.28 -10.69 -6.34
C THR A 274 -26.29 -9.28 -5.77
N GLY A 275 -25.93 -8.27 -6.58
CA GLY A 275 -26.13 -6.86 -6.25
C GLY A 275 -24.86 -6.03 -6.11
N ALA A 276 -23.72 -6.47 -6.65
CA ALA A 276 -22.60 -5.57 -6.88
C ALA A 276 -22.90 -4.63 -8.05
N LEU A 277 -22.47 -3.38 -7.92
CA LEU A 277 -22.56 -2.39 -9.00
C LEU A 277 -21.63 -2.77 -10.16
N ARG A 278 -20.47 -3.30 -9.82
CA ARG A 278 -19.46 -3.84 -10.72
C ARG A 278 -18.47 -4.70 -9.95
N ALA A 279 -17.94 -5.74 -10.58
CA ALA A 279 -16.87 -6.56 -10.07
C ALA A 279 -15.70 -6.63 -11.06
N ILE A 280 -14.47 -6.56 -10.57
CA ILE A 280 -13.25 -6.60 -11.37
C ILE A 280 -12.18 -7.43 -10.67
N VAL A 281 -11.19 -7.91 -11.42
CA VAL A 281 -9.95 -8.46 -10.85
C VAL A 281 -9.15 -7.34 -10.21
N SER A 282 -8.68 -7.51 -8.98
CA SER A 282 -7.82 -6.55 -8.26
C SER A 282 -6.36 -6.69 -8.72
N GLY A 283 -5.85 -5.69 -9.46
CA GLY A 283 -4.47 -5.74 -9.99
C GLY A 283 -4.26 -6.94 -10.90
N SER A 284 -3.22 -7.74 -10.66
CA SER A 284 -3.00 -9.01 -11.34
C SER A 284 -3.89 -10.16 -10.85
N GLY A 285 -4.68 -9.93 -9.80
CA GLY A 285 -5.54 -10.95 -9.20
C GLY A 285 -4.78 -11.89 -8.24
N PRO A 286 -5.40 -13.04 -7.87
CA PRO A 286 -6.70 -13.53 -8.33
C PRO A 286 -7.91 -12.97 -7.57
N THR A 287 -7.74 -12.08 -6.60
CA THR A 287 -8.85 -11.51 -5.84
C THR A 287 -9.81 -10.74 -6.75
N ILE A 288 -11.11 -11.00 -6.62
CA ILE A 288 -12.16 -10.20 -7.23
C ILE A 288 -12.58 -9.11 -6.23
N ALA A 289 -12.58 -7.86 -6.71
CA ALA A 289 -13.06 -6.70 -5.98
C ALA A 289 -14.42 -6.28 -6.53
N ALA A 290 -15.46 -6.38 -5.73
CA ALA A 290 -16.83 -6.01 -6.08
C ALA A 290 -17.21 -4.70 -5.36
N LEU A 291 -17.46 -3.65 -6.15
CA LEU A 291 -18.00 -2.39 -5.65
C LEU A 291 -19.50 -2.54 -5.42
N VAL A 292 -19.97 -2.13 -4.25
CA VAL A 292 -21.39 -2.20 -3.88
C VAL A 292 -21.88 -0.84 -3.41
N GLU A 293 -23.20 -0.64 -3.48
CA GLU A 293 -23.83 0.65 -3.16
C GLU A 293 -23.76 1.00 -1.67
N ASP A 294 -23.98 0.01 -0.81
CA ASP A 294 -24.15 0.18 0.61
C ASP A 294 -23.75 -1.07 1.42
N PRO A 295 -23.63 -0.99 2.76
CA PRO A 295 -23.29 -2.12 3.61
C PRO A 295 -24.29 -3.30 3.54
N GLY A 296 -25.55 -3.04 3.22
CA GLY A 296 -26.58 -4.08 3.05
C GLY A 296 -26.34 -4.91 1.78
N SER A 297 -26.00 -4.23 0.69
CA SER A 297 -25.56 -4.86 -0.57
C SER A 297 -24.27 -5.64 -0.37
N ALA A 298 -23.30 -5.08 0.38
CA ALA A 298 -22.07 -5.80 0.75
C ALA A 298 -22.37 -7.11 1.48
N GLN A 299 -23.35 -7.10 2.38
CA GLN A 299 -23.75 -8.31 3.11
C GLN A 299 -24.41 -9.35 2.20
N ARG A 300 -25.28 -8.94 1.26
CA ARG A 300 -25.92 -9.85 0.30
C ARG A 300 -24.91 -10.53 -0.60
N VAL A 301 -24.06 -9.74 -1.27
CA VAL A 301 -22.99 -10.24 -2.16
C VAL A 301 -22.03 -11.16 -1.40
N SER A 302 -21.59 -10.75 -0.20
CA SER A 302 -20.71 -11.55 0.64
C SER A 302 -21.32 -12.92 1.03
N ARG A 303 -22.61 -12.97 1.31
CA ARG A 303 -23.30 -14.25 1.62
C ARG A 303 -23.38 -15.16 0.41
N ALA A 304 -23.73 -14.61 -0.75
CA ALA A 304 -23.83 -15.38 -1.98
C ALA A 304 -22.49 -15.99 -2.38
N LEU A 305 -21.42 -15.17 -2.38
CA LEU A 305 -20.07 -15.63 -2.68
C LEU A 305 -19.57 -16.70 -1.70
N LYS A 306 -19.83 -16.54 -0.38
CA LYS A 306 -19.49 -17.58 0.61
C LYS A 306 -20.26 -18.88 0.42
N ALA A 307 -21.51 -18.80 -0.03
CA ALA A 307 -22.35 -19.99 -0.24
C ALA A 307 -22.04 -20.73 -1.55
N SER A 308 -21.34 -20.10 -2.49
CA SER A 308 -21.05 -20.68 -3.81
C SER A 308 -20.01 -21.80 -3.79
N GLY A 309 -19.09 -21.77 -2.82
CA GLY A 309 -17.93 -22.66 -2.82
C GLY A 309 -16.86 -22.31 -3.87
N LEU A 310 -17.00 -21.17 -4.58
CA LEU A 310 -16.05 -20.72 -5.62
C LEU A 310 -14.86 -19.96 -5.04
N VAL A 311 -14.90 -19.59 -3.76
CA VAL A 311 -13.91 -18.70 -3.13
C VAL A 311 -13.51 -19.23 -1.75
N ALA A 312 -12.23 -19.07 -1.39
CA ALA A 312 -11.71 -19.48 -0.09
C ALA A 312 -12.23 -18.57 1.04
N GLU A 313 -12.25 -17.27 0.80
CA GLU A 313 -12.64 -16.28 1.80
C GLU A 313 -13.33 -15.09 1.15
N VAL A 314 -14.19 -14.42 1.91
CA VAL A 314 -14.83 -13.16 1.50
C VAL A 314 -14.64 -12.13 2.59
N LEU A 315 -13.98 -11.03 2.24
CA LEU A 315 -13.74 -9.87 3.10
C LEU A 315 -14.61 -8.70 2.67
N ARG A 316 -14.90 -7.79 3.61
CA ARG A 316 -15.57 -6.53 3.34
C ARG A 316 -14.70 -5.39 3.84
N ALA A 317 -14.60 -4.32 3.08
CA ALA A 317 -13.86 -3.14 3.49
C ALA A 317 -14.47 -1.86 2.96
N ASP A 318 -14.36 -0.81 3.75
CA ASP A 318 -14.70 0.55 3.33
C ASP A 318 -13.46 1.25 2.76
N ALA A 319 -13.71 2.24 1.91
CA ALA A 319 -12.70 3.08 1.27
C ALA A 319 -13.23 4.50 1.04
N PRO A 320 -12.36 5.51 0.84
CA PRO A 320 -10.92 5.45 1.04
C PRO A 320 -10.52 5.54 2.52
N VAL A 321 -9.32 5.10 2.86
CA VAL A 321 -8.72 5.30 4.19
C VAL A 321 -7.36 5.99 4.10
N ALA A 322 -6.89 6.56 5.19
CA ALA A 322 -5.60 7.23 5.25
C ALA A 322 -4.44 6.25 5.00
N GLY A 323 -3.30 6.77 4.56
CA GLY A 323 -2.05 6.03 4.41
C GLY A 323 -1.41 5.65 5.74
N ALA A 324 -0.19 5.12 5.66
CA ALA A 324 0.57 4.65 6.80
C ALA A 324 0.72 5.75 7.87
N ARG A 325 0.35 5.42 9.10
CA ARG A 325 0.36 6.37 10.22
C ARG A 325 0.71 5.69 11.53
N VAL A 326 1.38 6.44 12.41
CA VAL A 326 1.62 6.02 13.79
C VAL A 326 0.29 5.97 14.55
N VAL A 327 0.07 4.89 15.29
CA VAL A 327 -1.13 4.67 16.12
C VAL A 327 -0.69 4.19 17.51
N GLY A 328 -0.93 5.02 18.52
CA GLY A 328 -0.67 4.68 19.93
C GLY A 328 0.79 4.75 20.34
#